data_14650346fedc43e4007c065d2a512d1d
#
_entry.id   14650346fedc43e4007c065d2a512d1d
#
_cell.length_a   1.000
_cell.length_b   1.000
_cell.length_c   1.000
_cell.angle_alpha   90.00
_cell.angle_beta   90.00
_cell.angle_gamma   90.00
#
_symmetry.space_group_name_H-M   'P 1'
#
loop_
_entity.id
_entity.type
_entity.pdbx_description
1 polymer ?
#
loop_
_entity_poly.entity_id
_entity_poly.type
_entity_poly.pdbx_seq_one_letter_code
_entity_poly.pdbx_strand_id
1 'polypeptide(L)'
;MRTKALILTAFVGALGIAGASAQVYSVNAVGYVNKSIPAGFSIVANPLNNGDNKVSDVFGANPGALTVYTFGDAGFSINSYDTDFEEWDNGDATVAPGEGFFVLNSGDAAVNITFVG
;
A
#
# COMPACT_ATOMS: atom_id res chain seq x y z
N MET A 1 -46.65 -28.16 -36.77
CA MET A 1 -45.66 -27.21 -37.32
C MET A 1 -45.42 -26.02 -36.40
N ARG A 2 -46.46 -25.43 -35.81
CA ARG A 2 -46.25 -24.27 -34.92
C ARG A 2 -45.49 -24.60 -33.61
N THR A 3 -45.67 -25.81 -33.06
CA THR A 3 -44.99 -26.25 -31.85
C THR A 3 -43.46 -26.43 -32.00
N LYS A 4 -43.02 -26.87 -33.18
CA LYS A 4 -41.59 -27.05 -33.51
C LYS A 4 -40.87 -25.71 -33.61
N ALA A 5 -41.50 -24.68 -34.16
CA ALA A 5 -40.98 -23.36 -34.26
C ALA A 5 -40.87 -22.66 -32.92
N LEU A 6 -41.84 -22.89 -32.01
CA LEU A 6 -41.81 -22.37 -30.63
C LEU A 6 -40.68 -23.00 -29.80
N ILE A 7 -40.43 -24.30 -29.94
CA ILE A 7 -39.34 -24.99 -29.24
C ILE A 7 -37.99 -24.52 -29.73
N LEU A 8 -37.81 -24.30 -31.04
CA LEU A 8 -36.58 -23.79 -31.61
C LEU A 8 -36.29 -22.35 -31.17
N THR A 9 -37.30 -21.50 -31.09
CA THR A 9 -37.19 -20.11 -30.61
C THR A 9 -36.81 -20.06 -29.15
N ALA A 10 -37.40 -20.93 -28.29
CA ALA A 10 -37.06 -21.04 -26.88
C ALA A 10 -35.59 -21.54 -26.68
N PHE A 11 -35.13 -22.46 -27.51
CA PHE A 11 -33.78 -23.00 -27.43
C PHE A 11 -32.73 -21.94 -27.85
N VAL A 12 -32.95 -21.14 -28.87
CA VAL A 12 -32.10 -20.04 -29.30
C VAL A 12 -32.08 -18.92 -28.27
N GLY A 13 -33.23 -18.64 -27.62
CA GLY A 13 -33.28 -17.68 -26.50
C GLY A 13 -32.50 -18.11 -25.26
N ALA A 14 -32.49 -19.39 -24.94
CA ALA A 14 -31.74 -19.94 -23.81
C ALA A 14 -30.21 -19.92 -24.04
N LEU A 15 -29.75 -20.09 -25.29
CA LEU A 15 -28.33 -20.00 -25.64
C LEU A 15 -27.81 -18.56 -25.59
N GLY A 16 -28.65 -17.55 -25.81
CA GLY A 16 -28.29 -16.14 -25.70
C GLY A 16 -28.02 -15.65 -24.29
N ILE A 17 -28.53 -16.35 -23.28
CA ILE A 17 -28.36 -15.98 -21.87
C ILE A 17 -27.06 -16.58 -21.30
N ALA A 18 -26.56 -17.68 -21.86
CA ALA A 18 -25.35 -18.35 -21.40
C ALA A 18 -24.05 -17.58 -21.69
N GLY A 19 -24.11 -16.52 -22.51
CA GLY A 19 -22.97 -15.70 -22.87
C GLY A 19 -22.79 -14.42 -22.02
N ALA A 20 -23.70 -14.14 -21.08
CA ALA A 20 -23.55 -13.03 -20.14
C ALA A 20 -22.64 -13.45 -18.98
N SER A 21 -21.38 -13.73 -19.28
CA SER A 21 -20.36 -13.75 -18.23
C SER A 21 -20.24 -12.33 -17.67
N ALA A 22 -20.67 -12.15 -16.43
CA ALA A 22 -20.37 -10.92 -15.72
C ALA A 22 -18.86 -10.76 -15.69
N GLN A 23 -18.32 -9.80 -16.42
CA GLN A 23 -16.93 -9.40 -16.29
C GLN A 23 -16.78 -8.84 -14.89
N VAL A 24 -16.12 -9.61 -14.03
CA VAL A 24 -15.68 -9.10 -12.74
C VAL A 24 -14.52 -8.14 -13.02
N TYR A 25 -14.82 -6.86 -13.05
CA TYR A 25 -13.77 -5.85 -13.05
C TYR A 25 -13.12 -5.85 -11.67
N SER A 26 -11.88 -6.33 -11.61
CA SER A 26 -11.01 -6.07 -10.46
C SER A 26 -10.63 -4.59 -10.52
N VAL A 27 -11.28 -3.77 -9.72
CA VAL A 27 -10.86 -2.38 -9.53
C VAL A 27 -9.69 -2.40 -8.58
N ASN A 28 -8.47 -2.28 -9.08
CA ASN A 28 -7.31 -1.96 -8.27
C ASN A 28 -7.42 -0.48 -7.87
N ALA A 29 -8.01 -0.23 -6.71
CA ALA A 29 -7.97 1.09 -6.12
C ALA A 29 -6.56 1.30 -5.54
N VAL A 30 -5.80 2.25 -6.09
CA VAL A 30 -4.51 2.69 -5.56
C VAL A 30 -4.73 3.99 -4.82
N GLY A 31 -4.42 4.00 -3.53
CA GLY A 31 -4.41 5.20 -2.71
C GLY A 31 -3.02 5.84 -2.65
N TYR A 32 -2.98 7.16 -2.58
CA TYR A 32 -1.77 7.93 -2.33
C TYR A 32 -2.02 8.91 -1.18
N VAL A 33 -1.17 8.86 -0.15
CA VAL A 33 -1.21 9.80 0.97
C VAL A 33 0.16 10.43 1.12
N ASN A 34 0.22 11.74 0.89
CA ASN A 34 1.43 12.52 1.09
C ASN A 34 1.50 13.01 2.54
N LYS A 35 2.62 12.78 3.19
CA LYS A 35 2.89 13.23 4.55
C LYS A 35 4.20 14.00 4.59
N SER A 36 4.14 15.22 5.09
CA SER A 36 5.34 16.02 5.38
C SER A 36 5.84 15.70 6.77
N ILE A 37 7.12 15.36 6.88
CA ILE A 37 7.83 15.09 8.13
C ILE A 37 8.74 16.28 8.41
N PRO A 38 8.38 17.16 9.33
CA PRO A 38 9.23 18.29 9.69
C PRO A 38 10.51 17.82 10.38
N ALA A 39 11.49 18.70 10.50
CA ALA A 39 12.67 18.45 11.31
C ALA A 39 12.28 18.11 12.76
N GLY A 40 12.98 17.17 13.37
CA GLY A 40 12.67 16.65 14.69
C GLY A 40 11.78 15.42 14.69
N PHE A 41 11.14 15.14 15.82
CA PHE A 41 10.28 13.98 15.99
C PHE A 41 8.84 14.23 15.47
N SER A 42 8.29 13.21 14.83
CA SER A 42 6.89 13.15 14.43
C SER A 42 6.30 11.79 14.78
N ILE A 43 5.00 11.75 15.04
CA ILE A 43 4.23 10.50 15.15
C ILE A 43 3.51 10.30 13.82
N VAL A 44 3.70 9.15 13.22
CA VAL A 44 3.14 8.79 11.92
C VAL A 44 2.48 7.43 12.02
N ALA A 45 1.42 7.21 11.26
CA ALA A 45 0.84 5.88 11.06
C ALA A 45 0.86 5.57 9.56
N ASN A 46 1.09 4.31 9.21
CA ASN A 46 0.95 3.86 7.83
C ASN A 46 -0.55 3.79 7.48
N PRO A 47 -1.06 4.66 6.58
CA PRO A 47 -2.49 4.70 6.27
C PRO A 47 -2.92 3.69 5.21
N LEU A 48 -1.98 3.09 4.49
CA LEU A 48 -2.25 2.28 3.31
C LEU A 48 -1.46 0.97 3.35
N ASN A 49 -1.95 -0.01 2.60
CA ASN A 49 -1.34 -1.32 2.49
C ASN A 49 -0.76 -1.50 1.07
N ASN A 50 0.57 -1.47 0.95
CA ASN A 50 1.27 -1.70 -0.32
C ASN A 50 1.61 -3.18 -0.57
N GLY A 51 1.18 -4.08 0.33
CA GLY A 51 1.48 -5.50 0.29
C GLY A 51 2.53 -5.89 1.32
N ASP A 52 3.77 -5.58 1.09
CA ASP A 52 4.90 -5.95 1.96
C ASP A 52 5.06 -5.03 3.17
N ASN A 53 4.71 -3.75 3.02
CA ASN A 53 4.80 -2.71 4.05
C ASN A 53 6.20 -2.59 4.68
N LYS A 54 7.23 -2.88 3.91
CA LYS A 54 8.62 -2.75 4.34
C LYS A 54 8.99 -1.28 4.49
N VAL A 55 9.85 -0.98 5.44
CA VAL A 55 10.37 0.38 5.66
C VAL A 55 10.99 0.94 4.39
N SER A 56 11.79 0.13 3.66
CA SER A 56 12.37 0.53 2.39
C SER A 56 11.34 0.93 1.33
N ASP A 57 10.19 0.26 1.29
CA ASP A 57 9.15 0.52 0.29
C ASP A 57 8.24 1.67 0.72
N VAL A 58 7.94 1.77 2.02
CA VAL A 58 7.06 2.81 2.57
C VAL A 58 7.73 4.18 2.52
N PHE A 59 9.02 4.28 2.84
CA PHE A 59 9.75 5.54 2.84
C PHE A 59 10.45 5.82 1.51
N GLY A 60 10.53 4.84 0.62
CA GLY A 60 11.11 4.96 -0.71
C GLY A 60 12.64 5.07 -0.71
N ALA A 61 13.18 5.31 -1.89
CA ALA A 61 14.62 5.55 -2.07
C ALA A 61 14.97 7.00 -1.67
N ASN A 62 16.05 7.17 -0.95
CA ASN A 62 16.55 8.47 -0.51
C ASN A 62 15.56 9.30 0.34
N PRO A 63 15.05 8.73 1.44
CA PRO A 63 14.13 9.46 2.32
C PRO A 63 14.81 10.59 3.10
N GLY A 64 16.12 10.80 2.95
CA GLY A 64 16.88 11.73 3.76
C GLY A 64 17.28 11.13 5.12
N ALA A 65 17.78 11.97 6.03
CA ALA A 65 18.27 11.53 7.34
C ALA A 65 17.11 11.19 8.29
N LEU A 66 16.40 10.10 8.00
CA LEU A 66 15.27 9.62 8.78
C LEU A 66 15.66 8.44 9.67
N THR A 67 15.09 8.39 10.86
CA THR A 67 15.13 7.24 11.78
C THR A 67 13.70 6.89 12.17
N VAL A 68 13.34 5.62 12.04
CA VAL A 68 12.02 5.09 12.39
C VAL A 68 12.14 4.30 13.70
N TYR A 69 11.23 4.59 14.62
CA TYR A 69 11.11 3.91 15.91
C TYR A 69 9.77 3.20 15.94
N THR A 70 9.79 1.88 15.93
CA THR A 70 8.59 1.06 16.14
C THR A 70 8.58 0.50 17.57
N PHE A 71 7.40 0.35 18.14
CA PHE A 71 7.22 -0.20 19.48
C PHE A 71 6.58 -1.58 19.41
N GLY A 72 7.21 -2.55 20.04
CA GLY A 72 6.73 -3.92 20.12
C GLY A 72 6.89 -4.51 21.52
N ASP A 73 6.63 -5.79 21.66
CA ASP A 73 6.68 -6.50 22.96
C ASP A 73 8.05 -6.42 23.65
N ALA A 74 9.12 -6.29 22.88
CA ALA A 74 10.49 -6.15 23.37
C ALA A 74 10.94 -4.70 23.61
N GLY A 75 10.04 -3.71 23.39
CA GLY A 75 10.33 -2.28 23.46
C GLY A 75 10.50 -1.64 22.08
N PHE A 76 11.27 -0.56 22.02
CA PHE A 76 11.52 0.15 20.78
C PHE A 76 12.55 -0.57 19.89
N SER A 77 12.21 -0.67 18.61
CA SER A 77 13.14 -1.02 17.55
C SER A 77 13.50 0.24 16.78
N ILE A 78 14.79 0.46 16.56
CA ILE A 78 15.33 1.65 15.90
C ILE A 78 15.86 1.24 14.54
N ASN A 79 15.46 1.96 13.48
CA ASN A 79 15.85 1.69 12.11
C ASN A 79 16.21 3.02 11.43
N SER A 80 17.47 3.23 11.16
CA SER A 80 17.98 4.47 10.58
C SER A 80 18.32 4.30 9.10
N TYR A 81 18.11 5.35 8.34
CA TYR A 81 18.57 5.43 6.97
C TYR A 81 19.97 6.05 6.94
N ASP A 82 20.93 5.33 6.38
CA ASP A 82 22.27 5.81 6.14
C ASP A 82 22.31 6.55 4.80
N THR A 83 22.56 7.84 4.84
CA THR A 83 22.62 8.70 3.65
C THR A 83 23.89 8.50 2.82
N ASP A 84 24.95 7.99 3.42
CA ASP A 84 26.23 7.77 2.73
C ASP A 84 26.20 6.46 1.93
N PHE A 85 25.57 5.43 2.50
CA PHE A 85 25.40 4.13 1.85
C PHE A 85 24.06 3.97 1.14
N GLU A 86 23.14 4.93 1.30
CA GLU A 86 21.79 4.93 0.71
C GLU A 86 20.97 3.68 1.07
N GLU A 87 21.07 3.23 2.31
CA GLU A 87 20.38 2.04 2.79
C GLU A 87 19.81 2.21 4.22
N TRP A 88 18.80 1.43 4.55
CA TRP A 88 18.28 1.28 5.89
C TRP A 88 19.09 0.24 6.67
N ASP A 89 19.25 0.43 7.99
CA ASP A 89 19.85 -0.59 8.87
C ASP A 89 19.11 -1.94 8.72
N ASN A 90 17.79 -1.89 8.59
CA ASN A 90 16.94 -3.02 8.28
C ASN A 90 15.79 -2.59 7.36
N GLY A 91 16.02 -2.61 6.04
CA GLY A 91 15.02 -2.25 5.04
C GLY A 91 13.83 -3.20 4.98
N ASP A 92 13.98 -4.44 5.46
CA ASP A 92 12.94 -5.47 5.51
C ASP A 92 12.04 -5.36 6.74
N ALA A 93 12.37 -4.51 7.72
CA ALA A 93 11.46 -4.21 8.83
C ALA A 93 10.13 -3.67 8.30
N THR A 94 9.02 -4.06 8.91
CA THR A 94 7.69 -3.70 8.45
C THR A 94 7.01 -2.67 9.34
N VAL A 95 6.21 -1.81 8.74
CA VAL A 95 5.28 -0.89 9.40
C VAL A 95 3.88 -1.19 8.87
N ALA A 96 3.13 -1.99 9.62
CA ALA A 96 1.82 -2.47 9.17
C ALA A 96 0.81 -1.33 9.00
N PRO A 97 -0.19 -1.48 8.12
CA PRO A 97 -1.28 -0.52 8.01
C PRO A 97 -1.98 -0.29 9.36
N GLY A 98 -2.14 0.98 9.73
CA GLY A 98 -2.70 1.37 11.02
C GLY A 98 -1.72 1.35 12.19
N GLU A 99 -0.50 0.83 12.00
CA GLU A 99 0.55 0.88 13.00
C GLU A 99 1.10 2.30 13.12
N GLY A 100 1.14 2.80 14.36
CA GLY A 100 1.76 4.08 14.70
C GLY A 100 3.23 3.90 15.07
N PHE A 101 4.06 4.80 14.60
CA PHE A 101 5.50 4.79 14.87
C PHE A 101 6.04 6.23 14.96
N PHE A 102 7.19 6.40 15.60
CA PHE A 102 7.88 7.68 15.60
C PHE A 102 8.85 7.76 14.42
N VAL A 103 8.98 8.95 13.86
CA VAL A 103 9.98 9.26 12.86
C VAL A 103 10.80 10.46 13.34
N LEU A 104 12.11 10.30 13.39
CA LEU A 104 13.03 11.40 13.63
C LEU A 104 13.61 11.83 12.28
N ASN A 105 13.38 13.09 11.94
CA ASN A 105 14.07 13.75 10.84
C ASN A 105 15.25 14.55 11.41
N SER A 106 16.45 14.06 11.22
CA SER A 106 17.68 14.71 11.71
C SER A 106 18.18 15.83 10.80
N GLY A 107 17.56 16.03 9.64
CA GLY A 107 17.84 17.14 8.74
C GLY A 107 17.18 18.44 9.18
N ASP A 108 17.56 19.53 8.52
CA ASP A 108 17.02 20.88 8.81
C ASP A 108 15.73 21.19 8.04
N ALA A 109 15.45 20.45 6.99
CA ALA A 109 14.28 20.64 6.13
C ALA A 109 13.27 19.52 6.28
N ALA A 110 12.00 19.81 6.03
CA ALA A 110 10.95 18.80 5.99
C ALA A 110 11.17 17.81 4.83
N VAL A 111 10.86 16.54 5.08
CA VAL A 111 10.88 15.47 4.10
C VAL A 111 9.45 15.04 3.77
N ASN A 112 9.14 14.85 2.50
CA ASN A 112 7.84 14.36 2.08
C ASN A 112 7.90 12.86 1.82
N ILE A 113 6.98 12.13 2.43
CA ILE A 113 6.78 10.69 2.24
C ILE A 113 5.45 10.49 1.53
N THR A 114 5.42 9.59 0.56
CA THR A 114 4.18 9.19 -0.13
C THR A 114 3.87 7.74 0.21
N PHE A 115 2.84 7.52 0.99
CA PHE A 115 2.29 6.19 1.20
C PHE A 115 1.46 5.79 -0.01
N VAL A 116 1.59 4.53 -0.42
CA VAL A 116 0.89 3.95 -1.58
C VAL A 116 0.22 2.65 -1.13
N GLY A 117 -0.96 2.39 -1.64
CA GLY A 117 -1.65 1.14 -1.35
C GLY A 117 -3.03 1.02 -1.98
#